data_9b27c14fe7f71e4359143e1d89638b7d
#
_entry.id   9b27c14fe7f71e4359143e1d89638b7d
#
_cell.length_a   1.000
_cell.length_b   1.000
_cell.length_c   1.000
_cell.angle_alpha   90.00
_cell.angle_beta   90.00
_cell.angle_gamma   90.00
#
_symmetry.space_group_name_H-M   'P 1'
#
loop_
_entity.id
_entity.type
_entity.pdbx_description
1 polymer ?
#
loop_
_entity_poly.entity_id
_entity_poly.type
_entity_poly.pdbx_seq_one_letter_code
_entity_poly.pdbx_strand_id
1 'polypeptide(L)'
;VLEAQGSLLTNKYAEGYPDKRYYGGCEHVDVAEDLAIERAMELFNTEYANVQPHSGSSANAAAFLALLEPNDSILGMSLDHGGHLTHGSKVNFSGRNYQSFQYGLHPQTNDIDYDQVRDLAKTHNPKLIIAGFSAYSGIADWKTFGEIAKEVGAYFLVDMAHVSGLVAADGYPSPIPYADVITSTTHKTLRGPRSVSYTHLTLPTIAGV
;
A
#
# COMPACT_ATOMS: atom_id res chain seq x y z
N VAL A 1 16.00 17.65 -1.78
CA VAL A 1 14.53 17.57 -1.83
C VAL A 1 13.93 18.91 -2.21
N LEU A 2 14.11 19.97 -1.43
CA LEU A 2 13.53 21.31 -1.72
C LEU A 2 13.91 21.83 -3.10
N GLU A 3 15.18 21.72 -3.47
CA GLU A 3 15.70 22.14 -4.77
C GLU A 3 15.05 21.35 -5.92
N ALA A 4 14.90 20.02 -5.77
CA ALA A 4 14.24 19.18 -6.76
C ALA A 4 12.75 19.51 -6.90
N GLN A 5 12.04 19.75 -5.79
CA GLN A 5 10.62 20.13 -5.81
C GLN A 5 10.40 21.53 -6.43
N GLY A 6 11.36 22.43 -6.29
CA GLY A 6 11.32 23.77 -6.89
C GLY A 6 11.88 23.84 -8.31
N SER A 7 12.21 22.72 -8.94
CA SER A 7 12.77 22.67 -10.29
C SER A 7 11.71 22.94 -11.38
N LEU A 8 12.19 23.15 -12.61
CA LEU A 8 11.32 23.35 -13.78
C LEU A 8 10.38 22.17 -14.05
N LEU A 9 10.74 20.96 -13.61
CA LEU A 9 9.90 19.77 -13.76
C LEU A 9 8.55 19.91 -13.05
N THR A 10 8.48 20.67 -11.95
CA THR A 10 7.22 20.92 -11.22
C THR A 10 6.15 21.60 -12.09
N ASN A 11 6.58 22.36 -13.10
CA ASN A 11 5.67 23.11 -13.98
C ASN A 11 5.29 22.35 -15.27
N LYS A 12 5.73 21.11 -15.44
CA LYS A 12 5.48 20.32 -16.64
C LYS A 12 4.26 19.41 -16.46
N TYR A 13 3.28 19.54 -17.35
CA TYR A 13 2.21 18.55 -17.49
C TYR A 13 2.78 17.26 -18.08
N ALA A 14 2.61 16.14 -17.32
CA ALA A 14 3.13 14.83 -17.68
C ALA A 14 2.11 13.72 -17.38
N GLU A 15 0.85 13.96 -17.75
CA GLU A 15 -0.20 12.96 -17.62
C GLU A 15 0.11 11.72 -18.46
N GLY A 16 -0.22 10.56 -17.96
CA GLY A 16 0.12 9.26 -18.52
C GLY A 16 1.34 8.66 -17.83
N TYR A 17 1.97 7.71 -18.48
CA TYR A 17 3.15 6.98 -17.99
C TYR A 17 4.34 7.23 -18.92
N PRO A 18 5.57 6.91 -18.53
CA PRO A 18 6.73 6.96 -19.40
C PRO A 18 6.42 6.29 -20.76
N ASP A 19 6.86 6.91 -21.84
CA ASP A 19 6.61 6.53 -23.22
C ASP A 19 5.12 6.52 -23.66
N LYS A 20 4.18 6.83 -22.76
CA LYS A 20 2.73 6.86 -23.01
C LYS A 20 2.10 8.12 -22.43
N ARG A 21 2.68 9.29 -22.74
CA ARG A 21 2.19 10.58 -22.27
C ARG A 21 1.12 11.16 -23.20
N TYR A 22 0.19 11.92 -22.60
CA TYR A 22 -0.82 12.67 -23.36
C TYR A 22 -0.25 13.95 -24.01
N TYR A 23 0.90 14.45 -23.50
CA TYR A 23 1.53 15.70 -23.95
C TYR A 23 2.95 15.44 -24.43
N GLY A 24 3.39 16.27 -25.43
CA GLY A 24 4.77 16.27 -25.88
C GLY A 24 5.73 16.92 -24.87
N GLY A 25 7.03 16.71 -25.06
CA GLY A 25 8.08 17.31 -24.21
C GLY A 25 8.19 16.67 -22.83
N CYS A 26 7.81 15.41 -22.69
CA CYS A 26 7.87 14.68 -21.40
C CYS A 26 9.11 13.79 -21.26
N GLU A 27 9.99 13.74 -22.26
CA GLU A 27 11.18 12.89 -22.29
C GLU A 27 12.10 13.06 -21.08
N HIS A 28 12.20 14.28 -20.55
CA HIS A 28 13.00 14.53 -19.34
C HIS A 28 12.28 14.13 -18.04
N VAL A 29 10.95 14.19 -18.04
CA VAL A 29 10.14 13.71 -16.91
C VAL A 29 10.17 12.20 -16.88
N ASP A 30 10.11 11.53 -18.04
CA ASP A 30 10.19 10.08 -18.19
C ASP A 30 11.48 9.55 -17.57
N VAL A 31 12.63 10.14 -17.88
CA VAL A 31 13.91 9.77 -17.27
C VAL A 31 13.85 9.81 -15.72
N ALA A 32 13.22 10.84 -15.16
CA ALA A 32 13.11 10.98 -13.70
C ALA A 32 12.15 9.92 -13.09
N GLU A 33 11.05 9.65 -13.77
CA GLU A 33 10.06 8.66 -13.31
C GLU A 33 10.59 7.24 -13.45
N ASP A 34 11.20 6.88 -14.59
CA ASP A 34 11.82 5.58 -14.81
C ASP A 34 12.90 5.28 -13.78
N LEU A 35 13.77 6.25 -13.50
CA LEU A 35 14.81 6.12 -12.48
C LEU A 35 14.20 5.90 -11.08
N ALA A 36 13.06 6.53 -10.77
CA ALA A 36 12.38 6.32 -9.49
C ALA A 36 11.73 4.93 -9.42
N ILE A 37 11.16 4.44 -10.52
CA ILE A 37 10.60 3.10 -10.64
C ILE A 37 11.70 2.05 -10.45
N GLU A 38 12.79 2.15 -11.21
CA GLU A 38 13.93 1.22 -11.12
C GLU A 38 14.48 1.14 -9.69
N ARG A 39 14.71 2.30 -9.06
CA ARG A 39 15.22 2.35 -7.68
C ARG A 39 14.24 1.79 -6.65
N ALA A 40 12.95 1.99 -6.83
CA ALA A 40 11.95 1.41 -5.95
C ALA A 40 11.90 -0.12 -6.09
N MET A 41 11.98 -0.63 -7.32
CA MET A 41 12.05 -2.06 -7.60
C MET A 41 13.31 -2.70 -7.02
N GLU A 42 14.47 -2.07 -7.20
CA GLU A 42 15.74 -2.53 -6.62
C GLU A 42 15.72 -2.52 -5.09
N LEU A 43 15.27 -1.41 -4.49
CA LEU A 43 15.25 -1.22 -3.03
C LEU A 43 14.41 -2.26 -2.30
N PHE A 44 13.28 -2.65 -2.88
CA PHE A 44 12.32 -3.57 -2.26
C PHE A 44 12.33 -4.96 -2.91
N ASN A 45 13.16 -5.19 -3.93
CA ASN A 45 13.22 -6.44 -4.68
C ASN A 45 11.85 -6.86 -5.22
N THR A 46 11.18 -5.96 -5.97
CA THR A 46 9.85 -6.15 -6.56
C THR A 46 9.92 -6.13 -8.08
N GLU A 47 8.97 -6.78 -8.74
CA GLU A 47 8.92 -6.84 -10.21
C GLU A 47 8.34 -5.54 -10.83
N TYR A 48 7.50 -4.83 -10.10
CA TYR A 48 6.81 -3.64 -10.58
C TYR A 48 6.78 -2.56 -9.50
N ALA A 49 6.83 -1.31 -9.92
CA ALA A 49 6.60 -0.17 -9.04
C ALA A 49 5.85 0.94 -9.77
N ASN A 50 4.97 1.64 -9.05
CA ASN A 50 4.33 2.86 -9.49
C ASN A 50 4.67 3.97 -8.48
N VAL A 51 5.27 5.05 -8.96
CA VAL A 51 5.78 6.16 -8.13
C VAL A 51 4.94 7.43 -8.28
N GLN A 52 3.84 7.39 -9.02
CA GLN A 52 3.01 8.56 -9.29
C GLN A 52 2.11 9.01 -8.12
N PRO A 53 1.61 8.15 -7.21
CA PRO A 53 0.77 8.63 -6.12
C PRO A 53 1.51 9.68 -5.26
N HIS A 54 0.85 10.78 -4.93
CA HIS A 54 1.44 11.85 -4.14
C HIS A 54 1.36 11.61 -2.62
N SER A 55 0.57 10.64 -2.18
CA SER A 55 0.38 10.31 -0.75
C SER A 55 0.01 8.86 -0.55
N GLY A 56 0.25 8.30 0.66
CA GLY A 56 -0.18 6.95 1.01
C GLY A 56 -1.68 6.74 0.83
N SER A 57 -2.48 7.77 1.13
CA SER A 57 -3.93 7.70 0.92
C SER A 57 -4.31 7.56 -0.57
N SER A 58 -3.60 8.23 -1.48
CA SER A 58 -3.86 8.08 -2.92
C SER A 58 -3.38 6.73 -3.44
N ALA A 59 -2.26 6.19 -2.93
CA ALA A 59 -1.82 4.85 -3.28
C ALA A 59 -2.82 3.78 -2.82
N ASN A 60 -3.28 3.87 -1.57
CA ASN A 60 -4.30 2.96 -1.05
C ASN A 60 -5.62 3.08 -1.85
N ALA A 61 -6.03 4.30 -2.20
CA ALA A 61 -7.22 4.51 -3.03
C ALA A 61 -7.07 3.90 -4.43
N ALA A 62 -5.90 4.05 -5.06
CA ALA A 62 -5.61 3.44 -6.36
C ALA A 62 -5.64 1.91 -6.28
N ALA A 63 -5.04 1.32 -5.24
CA ALA A 63 -5.09 -0.12 -5.00
C ALA A 63 -6.54 -0.61 -4.83
N PHE A 64 -7.34 0.10 -4.05
CA PHE A 64 -8.75 -0.28 -3.84
C PHE A 64 -9.55 -0.20 -5.15
N LEU A 65 -9.38 0.86 -5.93
CA LEU A 65 -10.05 1.01 -7.23
C LEU A 65 -9.65 -0.07 -8.24
N ALA A 66 -8.42 -0.58 -8.15
CA ALA A 66 -7.95 -1.65 -9.02
C ALA A 66 -8.45 -3.04 -8.62
N LEU A 67 -8.72 -3.28 -7.34
CA LEU A 67 -9.00 -4.61 -6.78
C LEU A 67 -10.45 -4.82 -6.37
N LEU A 68 -11.21 -3.74 -6.14
CA LEU A 68 -12.51 -3.78 -5.49
C LEU A 68 -13.58 -3.06 -6.28
N GLU A 69 -14.79 -3.57 -6.17
CA GLU A 69 -16.01 -2.86 -6.56
C GLU A 69 -16.62 -2.10 -5.37
N PRO A 70 -17.41 -1.06 -5.59
CA PRO A 70 -18.14 -0.37 -4.53
C PRO A 70 -18.98 -1.33 -3.69
N ASN A 71 -18.92 -1.18 -2.36
CA ASN A 71 -19.53 -2.04 -1.35
C ASN A 71 -18.89 -3.43 -1.16
N ASP A 72 -17.78 -3.74 -1.80
CA ASP A 72 -17.01 -4.93 -1.43
C ASP A 72 -16.58 -4.89 0.04
N SER A 73 -16.42 -6.06 0.65
CA SER A 73 -16.00 -6.18 2.05
C SER A 73 -14.49 -6.06 2.17
N ILE A 74 -14.04 -5.29 3.15
CA ILE A 74 -12.62 -5.13 3.50
C ILE A 74 -12.41 -5.39 4.98
N LEU A 75 -11.25 -5.92 5.33
CA LEU A 75 -10.84 -6.18 6.71
C LEU A 75 -9.51 -5.46 6.98
N GLY A 76 -9.47 -4.53 7.92
CA GLY A 76 -8.29 -3.75 8.28
C GLY A 76 -8.11 -3.59 9.78
N MET A 77 -6.95 -3.07 10.20
CA MET A 77 -6.68 -2.81 11.61
C MET A 77 -7.50 -1.61 12.12
N SER A 78 -8.10 -1.76 13.31
CA SER A 78 -8.80 -0.68 13.99
C SER A 78 -7.89 0.52 14.22
N LEU A 79 -8.45 1.72 14.04
CA LEU A 79 -7.75 2.97 14.31
C LEU A 79 -7.31 3.07 15.78
N ASP A 80 -8.16 2.60 16.71
CA ASP A 80 -7.90 2.61 18.14
C ASP A 80 -6.74 1.68 18.54
N HIS A 81 -6.39 0.71 17.70
CA HIS A 81 -5.30 -0.23 17.89
C HIS A 81 -4.06 0.09 17.05
N GLY A 82 -4.03 1.25 16.42
CA GLY A 82 -2.87 1.72 15.66
C GLY A 82 -3.01 1.63 14.14
N GLY A 83 -4.16 1.28 13.61
CA GLY A 83 -4.44 1.29 12.18
C GLY A 83 -4.37 2.67 11.55
N HIS A 84 -4.64 2.76 10.25
CA HIS A 84 -4.67 4.01 9.51
C HIS A 84 -6.10 4.33 9.04
N LEU A 85 -6.40 5.62 8.85
CA LEU A 85 -7.72 6.06 8.35
C LEU A 85 -8.15 5.35 7.07
N THR A 86 -7.21 5.13 6.14
CA THR A 86 -7.49 4.45 4.86
C THR A 86 -7.66 2.95 4.96
N HIS A 87 -7.58 2.36 6.16
CA HIS A 87 -7.81 0.93 6.39
C HIS A 87 -9.25 0.62 6.81
N GLY A 88 -10.21 1.41 6.36
CA GLY A 88 -11.63 1.16 6.59
C GLY A 88 -12.28 2.04 7.65
N SER A 89 -11.66 3.14 8.08
CA SER A 89 -12.30 4.06 9.01
C SER A 89 -13.54 4.72 8.38
N LYS A 90 -14.65 4.75 9.11
CA LYS A 90 -15.95 5.29 8.67
C LYS A 90 -15.92 6.76 8.25
N VAL A 91 -14.95 7.53 8.73
CA VAL A 91 -14.77 8.94 8.35
C VAL A 91 -13.93 9.13 7.08
N ASN A 92 -13.36 8.05 6.56
CA ASN A 92 -12.51 8.03 5.37
C ASN A 92 -13.24 7.41 4.17
N PHE A 93 -12.74 7.65 2.95
CA PHE A 93 -13.29 7.04 1.73
C PHE A 93 -13.39 5.51 1.84
N SER A 94 -12.41 4.87 2.46
CA SER A 94 -12.34 3.41 2.58
C SER A 94 -13.49 2.82 3.40
N GLY A 95 -13.93 3.50 4.47
CA GLY A 95 -15.08 3.06 5.25
C GLY A 95 -16.43 3.60 4.77
N ARG A 96 -16.43 4.53 3.79
CA ARG A 96 -17.65 5.06 3.18
C ARG A 96 -18.06 4.31 1.91
N ASN A 97 -17.07 3.86 1.13
CA ASN A 97 -17.32 3.20 -0.15
C ASN A 97 -17.34 1.68 -0.06
N TYR A 98 -16.81 1.11 1.04
CA TYR A 98 -16.65 -0.33 1.24
C TYR A 98 -17.27 -0.78 2.56
N GLN A 99 -17.67 -2.05 2.64
CA GLN A 99 -18.12 -2.67 3.89
C GLN A 99 -16.89 -2.99 4.75
N SER A 100 -16.58 -2.15 5.71
CA SER A 100 -15.37 -2.23 6.50
C SER A 100 -15.58 -2.98 7.81
N PHE A 101 -14.77 -4.01 8.01
CA PHE A 101 -14.60 -4.74 9.27
C PHE A 101 -13.21 -4.49 9.84
N GLN A 102 -13.06 -4.57 11.17
CA GLN A 102 -11.82 -4.19 11.82
C GLN A 102 -11.37 -5.25 12.81
N TYR A 103 -10.10 -5.62 12.72
CA TYR A 103 -9.42 -6.44 13.72
C TYR A 103 -8.63 -5.57 14.68
N GLY A 104 -8.22 -6.17 15.80
CA GLY A 104 -7.49 -5.45 16.84
C GLY A 104 -6.29 -6.20 17.40
N LEU A 105 -5.89 -5.78 18.57
CA LEU A 105 -4.83 -6.40 19.35
C LEU A 105 -5.44 -7.32 20.41
N HIS A 106 -4.72 -8.39 20.72
CA HIS A 106 -5.08 -9.28 21.81
C HIS A 106 -4.98 -8.54 23.16
N PRO A 107 -6.05 -8.53 23.96
CA PRO A 107 -6.15 -7.65 25.15
C PRO A 107 -5.12 -7.91 26.24
N GLN A 108 -4.50 -9.10 26.25
CA GLN A 108 -3.52 -9.47 27.27
C GLN A 108 -2.07 -9.27 26.80
N THR A 109 -1.77 -9.54 25.51
CA THR A 109 -0.41 -9.45 24.97
C THR A 109 -0.11 -8.14 24.27
N ASN A 110 -1.14 -7.42 23.83
CA ASN A 110 -1.06 -6.27 22.93
C ASN A 110 -0.41 -6.58 21.56
N ASP A 111 -0.32 -7.83 21.19
CA ASP A 111 0.06 -8.25 19.85
C ASP A 111 -1.18 -8.31 18.94
N ILE A 112 -0.95 -8.30 17.62
CA ILE A 112 -2.04 -8.50 16.65
C ILE A 112 -2.72 -9.84 16.95
N ASP A 113 -4.05 -9.81 17.09
CA ASP A 113 -4.86 -11.00 17.34
C ASP A 113 -5.16 -11.74 16.03
N TYR A 114 -4.25 -12.63 15.61
CA TYR A 114 -4.38 -13.38 14.35
C TYR A 114 -5.54 -14.36 14.35
N ASP A 115 -5.97 -14.85 15.50
CA ASP A 115 -7.15 -15.70 15.61
C ASP A 115 -8.41 -14.86 15.32
N GLN A 116 -8.50 -13.66 15.88
CA GLN A 116 -9.56 -12.70 15.55
C GLN A 116 -9.54 -12.32 14.05
N VAL A 117 -8.36 -12.08 13.46
CA VAL A 117 -8.23 -11.79 12.02
C VAL A 117 -8.83 -12.93 11.20
N ARG A 118 -8.48 -14.18 11.52
CA ARG A 118 -8.97 -15.38 10.81
C ARG A 118 -10.47 -15.58 10.98
N ASP A 119 -11.00 -15.39 12.18
CA ASP A 119 -12.42 -15.54 12.46
C ASP A 119 -13.25 -14.47 11.74
N LEU A 120 -12.79 -13.22 11.75
CA LEU A 120 -13.44 -12.13 11.01
C LEU A 120 -13.35 -12.35 9.49
N ALA A 121 -12.21 -12.83 8.98
CA ALA A 121 -12.06 -13.15 7.57
C ALA A 121 -13.04 -14.25 7.13
N LYS A 122 -13.17 -15.33 7.90
CA LYS A 122 -14.13 -16.41 7.62
C LYS A 122 -15.58 -15.95 7.74
N THR A 123 -15.87 -15.09 8.71
CA THR A 123 -17.25 -14.61 8.97
C THR A 123 -17.72 -13.64 7.88
N HIS A 124 -16.87 -12.73 7.46
CA HIS A 124 -17.24 -11.62 6.58
C HIS A 124 -16.79 -11.80 5.12
N ASN A 125 -15.94 -12.80 4.88
CA ASN A 125 -15.42 -13.14 3.54
C ASN A 125 -14.97 -11.90 2.76
N PRO A 126 -14.02 -11.10 3.31
CA PRO A 126 -13.59 -9.85 2.68
C PRO A 126 -12.92 -10.12 1.33
N LYS A 127 -13.06 -9.17 0.40
CA LYS A 127 -12.31 -9.17 -0.87
C LYS A 127 -10.86 -8.71 -0.68
N LEU A 128 -10.61 -7.91 0.36
CA LEU A 128 -9.30 -7.36 0.66
C LEU A 128 -9.02 -7.43 2.16
N ILE A 129 -7.89 -8.00 2.54
CA ILE A 129 -7.32 -7.90 3.88
C ILE A 129 -6.18 -6.89 3.82
N ILE A 130 -6.21 -5.92 4.74
CA ILE A 130 -5.23 -4.83 4.81
C ILE A 130 -4.44 -4.99 6.10
N ALA A 131 -3.14 -5.17 5.98
CA ALA A 131 -2.22 -5.10 7.11
C ALA A 131 -1.30 -3.88 6.98
N GLY A 132 -0.91 -3.35 8.13
CA GLY A 132 -0.14 -2.12 8.23
C GLY A 132 -0.72 -1.24 9.32
N PHE A 133 0.07 -0.27 9.77
CA PHE A 133 -0.29 0.51 10.95
C PHE A 133 0.41 1.86 10.94
N SER A 134 -0.15 2.78 11.72
CA SER A 134 0.44 4.09 12.00
C SER A 134 1.11 4.14 13.36
N ALA A 135 0.61 3.38 14.32
CA ALA A 135 0.98 3.50 15.74
C ALA A 135 1.11 2.15 16.48
N TYR A 136 1.29 1.05 15.77
CA TYR A 136 1.62 -0.25 16.37
C TYR A 136 3.14 -0.43 16.41
N SER A 137 3.69 -0.78 17.57
CA SER A 137 5.14 -0.89 17.80
C SER A 137 5.68 -2.32 17.67
N GLY A 138 4.81 -3.30 17.54
CA GLY A 138 5.21 -4.70 17.41
C GLY A 138 5.61 -5.08 15.99
N ILE A 139 6.02 -6.33 15.83
CA ILE A 139 6.35 -6.91 14.54
C ILE A 139 5.13 -7.65 13.99
N ALA A 140 4.72 -7.31 12.76
CA ALA A 140 3.65 -8.01 12.08
C ALA A 140 4.18 -9.29 11.43
N ASP A 141 3.43 -10.38 11.57
CA ASP A 141 3.67 -11.63 10.83
C ASP A 141 2.90 -11.58 9.50
N TRP A 142 3.59 -11.08 8.47
CA TRP A 142 3.03 -10.97 7.13
C TRP A 142 2.65 -12.31 6.52
N LYS A 143 3.39 -13.39 6.90
CA LYS A 143 3.13 -14.74 6.42
C LYS A 143 1.75 -15.22 6.90
N THR A 144 1.48 -15.08 8.19
CA THR A 144 0.19 -15.46 8.76
C THR A 144 -0.97 -14.66 8.14
N PHE A 145 -0.81 -13.36 7.90
CA PHE A 145 -1.81 -12.58 7.15
C PHE A 145 -2.04 -13.10 5.74
N GLY A 146 -0.96 -13.38 5.00
CA GLY A 146 -1.04 -13.93 3.64
C GLY A 146 -1.71 -15.31 3.59
N GLU A 147 -1.47 -16.16 4.59
CA GLU A 147 -2.14 -17.45 4.74
C GLU A 147 -3.65 -17.26 4.98
N ILE A 148 -4.03 -16.36 5.90
CA ILE A 148 -5.45 -16.05 6.17
C ILE A 148 -6.13 -15.51 4.91
N ALA A 149 -5.48 -14.60 4.17
CA ALA A 149 -6.04 -14.06 2.94
C ALA A 149 -6.29 -15.17 1.90
N LYS A 150 -5.34 -16.09 1.73
CA LYS A 150 -5.49 -17.25 0.84
C LYS A 150 -6.60 -18.21 1.29
N GLU A 151 -6.78 -18.44 2.59
CA GLU A 151 -7.84 -19.29 3.15
C GLU A 151 -9.24 -18.82 2.71
N VAL A 152 -9.45 -17.52 2.55
CA VAL A 152 -10.75 -16.93 2.19
C VAL A 152 -10.82 -16.39 0.76
N GLY A 153 -9.73 -16.52 -0.02
CA GLY A 153 -9.65 -16.02 -1.39
C GLY A 153 -9.65 -14.49 -1.50
N ALA A 154 -9.16 -13.81 -0.48
CA ALA A 154 -9.00 -12.35 -0.46
C ALA A 154 -7.65 -11.93 -1.04
N TYR A 155 -7.61 -10.72 -1.61
CA TYR A 155 -6.33 -10.03 -1.84
C TYR A 155 -5.71 -9.61 -0.52
N PHE A 156 -4.38 -9.60 -0.46
CA PHE A 156 -3.62 -9.14 0.69
C PHE A 156 -2.83 -7.87 0.35
N LEU A 157 -3.22 -6.74 0.94
CA LEU A 157 -2.53 -5.47 0.82
C LEU A 157 -1.75 -5.18 2.11
N VAL A 158 -0.47 -4.84 1.95
CA VAL A 158 0.34 -4.33 3.06
C VAL A 158 0.67 -2.86 2.87
N ASP A 159 0.20 -2.02 3.78
CA ASP A 159 0.64 -0.63 3.90
C ASP A 159 1.84 -0.57 4.85
N MET A 160 3.05 -0.65 4.29
CA MET A 160 4.29 -0.60 5.07
C MET A 160 4.85 0.80 5.27
N ALA A 161 4.06 1.84 5.03
CA ALA A 161 4.52 3.23 5.00
C ALA A 161 5.34 3.65 6.23
N HIS A 162 4.97 3.19 7.43
CA HIS A 162 5.68 3.54 8.66
C HIS A 162 6.98 2.75 8.88
N VAL A 163 7.10 1.57 8.29
CA VAL A 163 8.25 0.67 8.49
C VAL A 163 9.10 0.47 7.23
N SER A 164 8.75 1.10 6.12
CA SER A 164 9.41 0.88 4.82
C SER A 164 10.92 1.13 4.83
N GLY A 165 11.39 2.13 5.56
CA GLY A 165 12.83 2.36 5.74
C GLY A 165 13.53 1.30 6.59
N LEU A 166 12.82 0.69 7.52
CA LEU A 166 13.32 -0.44 8.30
C LEU A 166 13.33 -1.72 7.48
N VAL A 167 12.31 -1.95 6.65
CA VAL A 167 12.27 -3.07 5.69
C VAL A 167 13.44 -2.96 4.70
N ALA A 168 13.66 -1.78 4.13
CA ALA A 168 14.76 -1.53 3.21
C ALA A 168 16.16 -1.73 3.83
N ALA A 169 16.26 -1.63 5.16
CA ALA A 169 17.51 -1.80 5.93
C ALA A 169 17.58 -3.15 6.68
N ASP A 170 16.74 -4.12 6.33
CA ASP A 170 16.62 -5.43 7.01
C ASP A 170 16.35 -5.35 8.53
N GLY A 171 15.87 -4.20 8.99
CA GLY A 171 15.50 -3.97 10.41
C GLY A 171 14.06 -4.32 10.75
N TYR A 172 13.25 -4.70 9.76
CA TYR A 172 11.88 -5.15 9.90
C TYR A 172 11.57 -6.19 8.83
N PRO A 173 10.73 -7.21 9.10
CA PRO A 173 10.40 -8.24 8.13
C PRO A 173 9.81 -7.67 6.84
N SER A 174 10.24 -8.18 5.71
CA SER A 174 9.71 -7.77 4.40
C SER A 174 8.35 -8.43 4.13
N PRO A 175 7.32 -7.65 3.72
CA PRO A 175 6.02 -8.19 3.30
C PRO A 175 6.03 -8.74 1.87
N ILE A 176 7.06 -8.44 1.08
CA ILE A 176 7.11 -8.73 -0.37
C ILE A 176 6.77 -10.19 -0.71
N PRO A 177 7.27 -11.22 0.00
CA PRO A 177 6.96 -12.61 -0.35
C PRO A 177 5.51 -13.04 -0.11
N TYR A 178 4.71 -12.24 0.57
CA TYR A 178 3.40 -12.66 1.10
C TYR A 178 2.23 -11.83 0.61
N ALA A 179 2.48 -10.56 0.25
CA ALA A 179 1.44 -9.62 -0.14
C ALA A 179 1.19 -9.61 -1.64
N ASP A 180 -0.05 -9.44 -2.07
CA ASP A 180 -0.39 -9.21 -3.48
C ASP A 180 -0.08 -7.77 -3.89
N VAL A 181 -0.28 -6.83 -2.97
CA VAL A 181 -0.06 -5.39 -3.18
C VAL A 181 0.60 -4.78 -1.96
N ILE A 182 1.56 -3.90 -2.21
CA ILE A 182 2.27 -3.18 -1.15
C ILE A 182 2.21 -1.69 -1.43
N THR A 183 1.82 -0.92 -0.44
CA THR A 183 1.88 0.53 -0.48
C THR A 183 2.89 1.07 0.53
N SER A 184 3.56 2.14 0.17
CA SER A 184 4.55 2.79 1.02
C SER A 184 4.55 4.29 0.83
N THR A 185 5.20 5.01 1.72
CA THR A 185 5.45 6.46 1.61
C THR A 185 6.94 6.72 1.66
N THR A 186 7.41 7.69 0.88
CA THR A 186 8.82 8.06 0.86
C THR A 186 9.22 9.03 1.98
N HIS A 187 8.26 9.77 2.55
CA HIS A 187 8.49 10.87 3.50
C HIS A 187 8.43 10.48 5.00
N LYS A 188 8.44 9.19 5.31
CA LYS A 188 8.49 8.67 6.70
C LYS A 188 9.86 8.06 6.97
N THR A 189 9.95 6.78 7.29
CA THR A 189 11.22 6.11 7.61
C THR A 189 12.19 6.05 6.42
N LEU A 190 11.73 6.15 5.18
CA LEU A 190 12.59 6.29 3.98
C LEU A 190 13.26 7.68 3.88
N ARG A 191 12.81 8.69 4.63
CA ARG A 191 13.40 10.04 4.70
C ARG A 191 13.49 10.78 3.36
N GLY A 192 12.60 10.47 2.43
CA GLY A 192 12.50 11.11 1.12
C GLY A 192 11.51 12.29 1.08
N PRO A 193 11.26 12.85 -0.09
CA PRO A 193 10.23 13.87 -0.31
C PRO A 193 8.84 13.29 -0.05
N ARG A 194 7.85 14.17 0.12
CA ARG A 194 6.45 13.72 0.19
C ARG A 194 6.05 13.13 -1.16
N SER A 195 5.95 11.85 -1.20
CA SER A 195 5.50 11.03 -2.31
C SER A 195 5.24 9.61 -1.81
N VAL A 196 4.88 8.72 -2.71
CA VAL A 196 4.57 7.32 -2.41
C VAL A 196 5.21 6.42 -3.46
N SER A 197 5.57 5.23 -3.05
CA SER A 197 5.82 4.11 -3.95
C SER A 197 4.72 3.07 -3.74
N TYR A 198 4.19 2.58 -4.84
CA TYR A 198 3.26 1.47 -4.89
C TYR A 198 3.96 0.33 -5.62
N THR A 199 4.08 -0.82 -4.98
CA THR A 199 4.73 -1.98 -5.57
C THR A 199 3.71 -3.11 -5.72
N HIS A 200 3.80 -3.80 -6.81
CA HIS A 200 2.88 -4.85 -7.21
C HIS A 200 3.65 -6.16 -7.45
N LEU A 201 3.17 -7.23 -6.83
CA LEU A 201 3.57 -8.60 -7.12
C LEU A 201 2.43 -9.25 -7.89
N THR A 202 2.57 -9.35 -9.21
CA THR A 202 1.65 -10.06 -10.11
C THR A 202 0.14 -9.80 -9.93
N LEU A 203 -0.41 -8.78 -10.58
CA LEU A 203 -1.81 -8.89 -11.02
C LEU A 203 -1.87 -9.80 -12.25
N PRO A 204 -2.87 -10.67 -12.37
CA PRO A 204 -3.21 -11.18 -13.67
C PRO A 204 -3.48 -9.99 -14.57
N THR A 205 -2.83 -9.99 -15.72
CA THR A 205 -2.97 -8.98 -16.78
C THR A 205 -4.46 -8.72 -16.98
N ILE A 206 -4.98 -7.58 -16.52
CA ILE A 206 -6.26 -7.12 -17.03
C ILE A 206 -5.96 -6.69 -18.46
N ALA A 207 -6.11 -7.64 -19.36
CA ALA A 207 -6.08 -7.39 -20.80
C ALA A 207 -7.28 -6.51 -21.12
N GLY A 208 -7.03 -5.30 -21.54
CA GLY A 208 -8.00 -4.47 -22.22
C GLY A 208 -8.49 -3.24 -21.42
N VAL A 209 -7.75 -2.19 -21.45
CA VAL A 209 -8.25 -0.82 -21.70
C VAL A 209 -7.30 -0.19 -22.71
#